data_8a9554d54db312812d15f0b1da40176c
#
_entry.id   8a9554d54db312812d15f0b1da40176c
#
_cell.length_a   1.000
_cell.length_b   1.000
_cell.length_c   1.000
_cell.angle_alpha   90.00
_cell.angle_beta   90.00
_cell.angle_gamma   90.00
#
_symmetry.space_group_name_H-M   'P 1'
#
loop_
_entity.id
_entity.type
_entity.pdbx_description
1 polymer ?
#
loop_
_entity_poly.entity_id
_entity_poly.type
_entity_poly.pdbx_seq_one_letter_code
_entity_poly.pdbx_strand_id
1 'polypeptide(L)'
;MNYVQRIRDLREDTDHTQTQIAEFLGTSQTMYARYERGANEMPIRHLIALCQYYQVSADYILGFTDVKKPLPSSEIYSHKK
;
A
#
# COMPACT_ATOMS: atom_id res chain seq x y z
N MET A 1 -6.55 -8.55 10.13
CA MET A 1 -7.01 -7.39 9.37
C MET A 1 -6.61 -7.58 7.92
N ASN A 2 -7.47 -7.24 7.00
CA ASN A 2 -7.16 -7.45 5.59
C ASN A 2 -6.55 -6.19 4.99
N TYR A 3 -6.04 -6.32 3.76
CA TYR A 3 -5.32 -5.21 3.14
C TYR A 3 -6.24 -4.04 2.81
N VAL A 4 -7.52 -4.29 2.59
CA VAL A 4 -8.46 -3.22 2.27
C VAL A 4 -8.52 -2.21 3.40
N GLN A 5 -8.64 -2.69 4.62
CA GLN A 5 -8.67 -1.80 5.78
C GLN A 5 -7.31 -1.15 6.02
N ARG A 6 -6.22 -1.90 5.79
CA ARG A 6 -4.88 -1.37 6.01
C ARG A 6 -4.57 -0.20 5.09
N ILE A 7 -4.92 -0.31 3.79
CA ILE A 7 -4.60 0.79 2.89
C ILE A 7 -5.43 2.02 3.19
N ARG A 8 -6.67 1.83 3.63
CA ARG A 8 -7.49 2.97 4.05
C ARG A 8 -6.90 3.63 5.29
N ASP A 9 -6.54 2.83 6.28
CA ASP A 9 -5.98 3.37 7.53
C ASP A 9 -4.70 4.15 7.25
N LEU A 10 -3.82 3.61 6.41
CA LEU A 10 -2.58 4.31 6.07
C LEU A 10 -2.87 5.63 5.39
N ARG A 11 -3.83 5.65 4.49
CA ARG A 11 -4.18 6.89 3.79
C ARG A 11 -4.72 7.92 4.77
N GLU A 12 -5.63 7.50 5.63
CA GLU A 12 -6.25 8.42 6.59
C GLU A 12 -5.25 8.91 7.62
N ASP A 13 -4.39 8.02 8.08
CA ASP A 13 -3.38 8.38 9.09
C ASP A 13 -2.39 9.39 8.56
N THR A 14 -2.17 9.45 7.25
CA THR A 14 -1.25 10.39 6.63
C THR A 14 -1.97 11.59 6.02
N ASP A 15 -3.27 11.71 6.26
CA ASP A 15 -4.08 12.86 5.83
C ASP A 15 -4.13 13.03 4.31
N HIS A 16 -4.16 11.91 3.59
CA HIS A 16 -4.27 11.96 2.14
C HIS A 16 -5.70 11.68 1.71
N THR A 17 -6.09 12.29 0.59
CA THR A 17 -7.37 11.96 -0.05
C THR A 17 -7.19 10.76 -0.97
N GLN A 18 -8.31 10.14 -1.34
CA GLN A 18 -8.26 9.06 -2.32
C GLN A 18 -7.69 9.55 -3.65
N THR A 19 -8.02 10.78 -4.04
CA THR A 19 -7.52 11.34 -5.29
C THR A 19 -6.00 11.46 -5.26
N GLN A 20 -5.42 11.91 -4.14
CA GLN A 20 -3.98 12.05 -4.04
C GLN A 20 -3.28 10.71 -4.19
N ILE A 21 -3.79 9.68 -3.54
CA ILE A 21 -3.16 8.37 -3.65
C ILE A 21 -3.37 7.78 -5.04
N ALA A 22 -4.57 7.98 -5.62
CA ALA A 22 -4.82 7.51 -6.98
C ALA A 22 -3.84 8.14 -7.97
N GLU A 23 -3.60 9.44 -7.84
CA GLU A 23 -2.63 10.12 -8.72
C GLU A 23 -1.24 9.56 -8.54
N PHE A 24 -0.83 9.32 -7.30
CA PHE A 24 0.48 8.73 -7.04
C PHE A 24 0.60 7.36 -7.71
N LEU A 25 -0.46 6.55 -7.66
CA LEU A 25 -0.44 5.22 -8.24
C LEU A 25 -0.64 5.22 -9.76
N GLY A 26 -1.02 6.34 -10.34
CA GLY A 26 -1.28 6.42 -11.76
C GLY A 26 -2.61 5.78 -12.15
N THR A 27 -3.58 5.79 -11.25
CA THR A 27 -4.91 5.25 -11.53
C THR A 27 -5.95 6.33 -11.24
N SER A 28 -7.23 6.04 -11.53
CA SER A 28 -8.29 7.00 -11.27
C SER A 28 -8.76 6.92 -9.83
N GLN A 29 -9.34 8.02 -9.34
CA GLN A 29 -9.93 8.03 -8.01
C GLN A 29 -11.02 6.97 -7.89
N THR A 30 -11.82 6.82 -8.94
CA THR A 30 -12.88 5.80 -8.94
C THR A 30 -12.31 4.41 -8.75
N MET A 31 -11.25 4.08 -9.47
CA MET A 31 -10.63 2.75 -9.35
C MET A 31 -9.99 2.58 -7.97
N TYR A 32 -9.30 3.60 -7.48
CA TYR A 32 -8.68 3.48 -6.16
C TYR A 32 -9.73 3.28 -5.07
N ALA A 33 -10.86 4.00 -5.19
CA ALA A 33 -11.96 3.81 -4.23
C ALA A 33 -12.47 2.37 -4.24
N ARG A 34 -12.45 1.72 -5.40
CA ARG A 34 -12.87 0.32 -5.49
C ARG A 34 -11.89 -0.60 -4.76
N TYR A 35 -10.61 -0.27 -4.77
CA TYR A 35 -9.64 -1.02 -3.96
C TYR A 35 -9.97 -0.91 -2.48
N GLU A 36 -10.29 0.29 -2.01
CA GLU A 36 -10.57 0.49 -0.59
C GLU A 36 -11.89 -0.12 -0.13
N ARG A 37 -12.78 -0.42 -1.08
CA ARG A 37 -14.02 -1.12 -0.76
C ARG A 37 -13.93 -2.62 -0.95
N GLY A 38 -12.82 -3.10 -1.48
CA GLY A 38 -12.69 -4.51 -1.81
C GLY A 38 -13.46 -4.93 -3.05
N ALA A 39 -13.93 -3.97 -3.85
CA ALA A 39 -14.67 -4.28 -5.07
C ALA A 39 -13.77 -4.78 -6.18
N ASN A 40 -12.51 -4.35 -6.18
CA ASN A 40 -11.51 -4.81 -7.12
C ASN A 40 -10.23 -5.11 -6.36
N GLU A 41 -9.52 -6.13 -6.79
CA GLU A 41 -8.22 -6.43 -6.19
C GLU A 41 -7.17 -5.47 -6.70
N MET A 42 -6.28 -5.05 -5.80
CA MET A 42 -5.22 -4.13 -6.15
C MET A 42 -4.10 -4.89 -6.88
N PRO A 43 -3.62 -4.37 -8.00
CA PRO A 43 -2.44 -4.97 -8.65
C PRO A 43 -1.23 -4.94 -7.73
N ILE A 44 -0.37 -5.94 -7.89
CA ILE A 44 0.84 -6.03 -7.07
C ILE A 44 1.72 -4.80 -7.24
N ARG A 45 1.77 -4.22 -8.44
CA ARG A 45 2.60 -3.03 -8.65
C ARG A 45 2.14 -1.87 -7.77
N HIS A 46 0.84 -1.77 -7.49
CA HIS A 46 0.34 -0.73 -6.58
C HIS A 46 0.67 -1.06 -5.14
N LEU A 47 0.64 -2.34 -4.77
CA LEU A 47 1.05 -2.75 -3.43
C LEU A 47 2.51 -2.37 -3.18
N ILE A 48 3.37 -2.66 -4.14
CA ILE A 48 4.79 -2.30 -4.02
C ILE A 48 4.95 -0.79 -3.86
N ALA A 49 4.23 -0.01 -4.68
CA ALA A 49 4.33 1.44 -4.62
C ALA A 49 3.87 1.98 -3.26
N LEU A 50 2.80 1.41 -2.71
CA LEU A 50 2.31 1.86 -1.41
C LEU A 50 3.26 1.50 -0.28
N CYS A 51 3.88 0.33 -0.34
CA CYS A 51 4.89 -0.04 0.65
C CYS A 51 6.03 0.99 0.66
N GLN A 52 6.46 1.39 -0.52
CA GLN A 52 7.54 2.37 -0.63
C GLN A 52 7.08 3.75 -0.18
N TYR A 53 5.88 4.13 -0.56
CA TYR A 53 5.36 5.45 -0.24
C TYR A 53 5.15 5.63 1.26
N TYR A 54 4.54 4.63 1.90
CA TYR A 54 4.24 4.71 3.32
C TYR A 54 5.37 4.20 4.20
N GLN A 55 6.40 3.64 3.61
CA GLN A 55 7.52 3.06 4.35
C GLN A 55 7.03 1.98 5.30
N VAL A 56 6.27 1.05 4.76
CA VAL A 56 5.74 -0.10 5.52
C VAL A 56 6.04 -1.37 4.72
N SER A 57 6.00 -2.50 5.42
CA SER A 57 6.21 -3.79 4.77
C SER A 57 4.96 -4.24 4.04
N ALA A 58 5.15 -5.09 3.03
CA ALA A 58 4.02 -5.74 2.39
C ALA A 58 3.27 -6.63 3.39
N ASP A 59 4.00 -7.28 4.29
CA ASP A 59 3.36 -8.10 5.31
C ASP A 59 2.39 -7.28 6.15
N TYR A 60 2.76 -6.04 6.47
CA TYR A 60 1.86 -5.18 7.22
C TYR A 60 0.60 -4.87 6.41
N ILE A 61 0.77 -4.47 5.16
CA ILE A 61 -0.40 -4.13 4.33
C ILE A 61 -1.29 -5.35 4.15
N LEU A 62 -0.68 -6.52 3.93
CA LEU A 62 -1.45 -7.74 3.70
C LEU A 62 -2.08 -8.32 4.96
N GLY A 63 -1.74 -7.75 6.12
CA GLY A 63 -2.36 -8.18 7.36
C GLY A 63 -1.69 -9.34 8.05
N PHE A 64 -0.48 -9.71 7.62
CA PHE A 64 0.24 -10.80 8.24
C PHE A 64 0.99 -10.41 9.52
N THR A 65 1.16 -9.11 9.73
CA THR A 65 1.83 -8.59 10.92
C THR A 65 1.23 -7.25 11.28
N ASP A 66 1.35 -6.86 12.54
CA ASP A 66 0.98 -5.52 12.99
C ASP A 66 2.18 -4.59 13.04
N VAL A 67 3.35 -5.07 12.66
CA VAL A 67 4.57 -4.26 12.67
C VAL A 67 4.69 -3.55 11.33
N LYS A 68 4.67 -2.22 11.36
CA LYS A 68 4.70 -1.41 10.13
C LYS A 68 6.06 -1.41 9.46
N LYS A 69 7.10 -1.44 10.26
CA LYS A 69 8.44 -1.18 9.77
C LYS A 69 8.82 -2.12 8.63
N PRO A 70 9.30 -1.60 7.51
CA PRO A 70 9.69 -2.46 6.40
C PRO A 70 11.02 -3.14 6.71
N LEU A 71 11.27 -4.22 6.00
CA LEU A 71 12.59 -4.81 6.03
C LEU A 71 13.57 -3.84 5.40
N PRO A 72 14.83 -3.85 5.84
CA PRO A 72 15.83 -2.97 5.23
C PRO A 72 15.95 -3.27 3.75
N SER A 73 15.67 -2.28 2.92
CA SER A 73 15.65 -2.51 1.48
C SER A 73 17.01 -2.91 0.95
N SER A 74 18.08 -2.42 1.57
CA SER A 74 19.41 -2.81 1.13
C SER A 74 19.65 -4.30 1.31
N GLU A 75 19.06 -4.89 2.35
CA GLU A 75 19.20 -6.32 2.57
C GLU A 75 18.33 -7.13 1.62
N ILE A 76 17.18 -6.57 1.26
CA ILE A 76 16.23 -7.29 0.42
C ILE A 76 16.61 -7.21 -1.04
N TYR A 77 16.96 -6.02 -1.50
CA TYR A 77 17.08 -5.78 -2.95
C TYR A 77 18.50 -5.80 -3.45
N SER A 78 19.48 -5.62 -2.58
CA SER A 78 20.86 -5.62 -3.02
C SER A 78 21.41 -7.02 -3.25
N HIS A 79 20.68 -8.03 -2.83
CA HIS A 79 21.11 -9.39 -3.04
C HIS A 79 20.90 -9.87 -4.45
N LYS A 80 20.21 -9.14 -5.19
CA LYS A 80 19.97 -9.58 -6.51
C LYS A 80 21.18 -9.58 -7.29
N LYS A 81 21.40 -10.17 -7.61
CA LYS A 81 22.52 -10.10 -8.12
C LYS A 81 22.72 -10.87 -8.76
#